data_81d93b17f614c5879b2e3976500b5f72
#
_entry.id   81d93b17f614c5879b2e3976500b5f72
#
_cell.length_a   1.000
_cell.length_b   1.000
_cell.length_c   1.000
_cell.angle_alpha   90.00
_cell.angle_beta   90.00
_cell.angle_gamma   90.00
#
_symmetry.space_group_name_H-M   'P 1'
#
loop_
_entity.id
_entity.type
_entity.pdbx_description
1 polymer ?
#
loop_
_entity_poly.entity_id
_entity_poly.type
_entity_poly.pdbx_seq_one_letter_code
_entity_poly.pdbx_strand_id
1 'polypeptide(L)'
;MAEIRKVGILGAGTMGRGIAAAIVQAGVEVLLCEKDPELAQAALAKIAEDFDYEISRWAITEGDKRSLLKKLAATADLAELAGVDLVIEAVPEDFKLKVSLFGQLSALCPADRVFVTNTSTLSITKMAEQLSNPERFVGVHFLHPVTKVKLVELIRGLKTSEATYRQVREFLITLGKTPIEVHEYPGYVTTRIILPMINEAMQVVLEGVASAEDVDTAMKLGYNMEVGPLALADRMGLDEVMKWMEHLFRELGDLKYRPCPILRMKVRAGHLGVKSGKGFFEYQ
;
A
#
# COMPACT_ATOMS: atom_id res chain seq x y z
N MET A 1 -17.54 -11.50 17.08
CA MET A 1 -17.04 -11.73 15.70
C MET A 1 -15.95 -12.80 15.78
N ALA A 2 -15.75 -13.62 14.74
CA ALA A 2 -14.66 -14.59 14.73
C ALA A 2 -13.30 -13.87 14.77
N GLU A 3 -12.39 -14.37 15.59
CA GLU A 3 -11.03 -13.87 15.70
C GLU A 3 -10.26 -14.18 14.41
N ILE A 4 -9.56 -13.19 13.84
CA ILE A 4 -8.70 -13.37 12.67
C ILE A 4 -7.35 -13.89 13.15
N ARG A 5 -7.05 -15.15 12.87
CA ARG A 5 -5.82 -15.85 13.29
C ARG A 5 -4.84 -16.09 12.14
N LYS A 6 -5.36 -16.17 10.92
CA LYS A 6 -4.57 -16.40 9.71
C LYS A 6 -5.03 -15.51 8.57
N VAL A 7 -4.10 -14.78 7.99
CA VAL A 7 -4.35 -13.83 6.87
C VAL A 7 -3.65 -14.31 5.63
N GLY A 8 -4.38 -14.35 4.52
CA GLY A 8 -3.82 -14.53 3.19
C GLY A 8 -3.44 -13.17 2.59
N ILE A 9 -2.25 -13.06 2.03
CA ILE A 9 -1.84 -11.86 1.30
C ILE A 9 -1.57 -12.26 -0.14
N LEU A 10 -2.34 -11.66 -1.06
CA LEU A 10 -2.17 -11.87 -2.49
C LEU A 10 -1.30 -10.76 -3.08
N GLY A 11 -0.12 -11.12 -3.56
CA GLY A 11 0.91 -10.20 -4.04
C GLY A 11 1.98 -9.91 -3.00
N ALA A 12 3.23 -10.27 -3.30
CA ALA A 12 4.38 -10.16 -2.41
C ALA A 12 5.37 -9.05 -2.82
N GLY A 13 4.85 -8.00 -3.45
CA GLY A 13 5.58 -6.76 -3.72
C GLY A 13 5.94 -6.00 -2.43
N THR A 14 6.44 -4.79 -2.56
CA THR A 14 6.85 -3.95 -1.41
C THR A 14 5.73 -3.80 -0.38
N MET A 15 4.48 -3.52 -0.83
CA MET A 15 3.35 -3.36 0.09
C MET A 15 2.95 -4.68 0.73
N GLY A 16 2.81 -5.77 -0.07
CA GLY A 16 2.42 -7.08 0.46
C GLY A 16 3.39 -7.61 1.51
N ARG A 17 4.71 -7.49 1.28
CA ARG A 17 5.74 -7.84 2.28
C ARG A 17 5.64 -6.98 3.54
N GLY A 18 5.47 -5.66 3.38
CA GLY A 18 5.31 -4.76 4.52
C GLY A 18 4.06 -5.06 5.34
N ILE A 19 2.94 -5.39 4.69
CA ILE A 19 1.69 -5.81 5.35
C ILE A 19 1.90 -7.14 6.07
N ALA A 20 2.56 -8.13 5.41
CA ALA A 20 2.90 -9.41 6.03
C ALA A 20 3.74 -9.25 7.29
N ALA A 21 4.81 -8.44 7.22
CA ALA A 21 5.66 -8.14 8.36
C ALA A 21 4.89 -7.51 9.53
N ALA A 22 4.02 -6.54 9.26
CA ALA A 22 3.20 -5.89 10.29
C ALA A 22 2.22 -6.88 10.95
N ILE A 23 1.62 -7.79 10.18
CA ILE A 23 0.67 -8.79 10.67
C ILE A 23 1.36 -9.83 11.55
N VAL A 24 2.51 -10.37 11.14
CA VAL A 24 3.22 -11.36 11.96
C VAL A 24 3.80 -10.73 13.22
N GLN A 25 4.21 -9.46 13.21
CA GLN A 25 4.63 -8.73 14.40
C GLN A 25 3.50 -8.58 15.43
N ALA A 26 2.25 -8.53 14.98
CA ALA A 26 1.07 -8.56 15.85
C ALA A 26 0.68 -9.99 16.31
N GLY A 27 1.45 -11.01 15.91
CA GLY A 27 1.25 -12.39 16.36
C GLY A 27 0.32 -13.23 15.48
N VAL A 28 -0.19 -12.70 14.38
CA VAL A 28 -1.12 -13.37 13.46
C VAL A 28 -0.33 -14.13 12.37
N GLU A 29 -0.83 -15.31 11.97
CA GLU A 29 -0.21 -16.09 10.89
C GLU A 29 -0.50 -15.50 9.52
N VAL A 30 0.47 -15.61 8.60
CA VAL A 30 0.37 -15.10 7.22
C VAL A 30 0.70 -16.19 6.22
N LEU A 31 -0.17 -16.34 5.22
CA LEU A 31 0.07 -17.08 3.99
C LEU A 31 0.24 -16.08 2.84
N LEU A 32 1.46 -15.94 2.35
CA LEU A 32 1.81 -15.04 1.26
C LEU A 32 1.66 -15.77 -0.07
N CYS A 33 0.76 -15.29 -0.94
CA CYS A 33 0.49 -15.91 -2.22
C CYS A 33 1.06 -15.05 -3.36
N GLU A 34 1.85 -15.66 -4.22
CA GLU A 34 2.40 -15.09 -5.43
C GLU A 34 2.10 -15.98 -6.65
N LYS A 35 2.15 -15.40 -7.84
CA LYS A 35 1.89 -16.10 -9.10
C LYS A 35 2.90 -17.21 -9.42
N ASP A 36 4.05 -17.18 -8.77
CA ASP A 36 5.21 -18.01 -9.07
C ASP A 36 5.88 -18.47 -7.77
N PRO A 37 6.22 -19.77 -7.61
CA PRO A 37 6.84 -20.30 -6.40
C PRO A 37 8.19 -19.64 -6.07
N GLU A 38 9.01 -19.31 -7.08
CA GLU A 38 10.32 -18.67 -6.88
C GLU A 38 10.13 -17.25 -6.32
N LEU A 39 9.15 -16.50 -6.85
CA LEU A 39 8.80 -15.17 -6.32
C LEU A 39 8.25 -15.26 -4.89
N ALA A 40 7.45 -16.28 -4.59
CA ALA A 40 6.92 -16.50 -3.25
C ALA A 40 8.05 -16.76 -2.24
N GLN A 41 9.02 -17.60 -2.59
CA GLN A 41 10.20 -17.86 -1.74
C GLN A 41 11.11 -16.63 -1.63
N ALA A 42 11.36 -15.93 -2.73
CA ALA A 42 12.16 -14.70 -2.71
C ALA A 42 11.53 -13.63 -1.81
N ALA A 43 10.19 -13.56 -1.74
CA ALA A 43 9.51 -12.65 -0.84
C ALA A 43 9.73 -12.98 0.65
N LEU A 44 9.71 -14.27 1.03
CA LEU A 44 10.04 -14.69 2.40
C LEU A 44 11.49 -14.34 2.75
N ALA A 45 12.43 -14.57 1.83
CA ALA A 45 13.83 -14.21 2.02
C ALA A 45 13.98 -12.70 2.24
N LYS A 46 13.26 -11.90 1.45
CA LYS A 46 13.31 -10.44 1.58
C LYS A 46 12.72 -9.94 2.91
N ILE A 47 11.63 -10.53 3.39
CA ILE A 47 11.08 -10.22 4.73
C ILE A 47 12.11 -10.59 5.82
N ALA A 48 12.83 -11.70 5.65
CA ALA A 48 13.87 -12.10 6.60
C ALA A 48 15.03 -11.10 6.62
N GLU A 49 15.46 -10.57 5.46
CA GLU A 49 16.45 -9.49 5.36
C GLU A 49 15.96 -8.19 5.99
N ASP A 50 14.68 -7.82 5.81
CA ASP A 50 14.09 -6.66 6.45
C ASP A 50 14.13 -6.81 8.00
N PHE A 51 13.91 -8.01 8.53
CA PHE A 51 14.07 -8.29 9.97
C PHE A 51 15.54 -8.25 10.41
N ASP A 52 16.53 -8.66 9.58
CA ASP A 52 17.95 -8.49 9.87
C ASP A 52 18.32 -7.01 10.01
N TYR A 53 17.75 -6.17 9.15
CA TYR A 53 17.93 -4.73 9.27
C TYR A 53 17.36 -4.18 10.60
N GLU A 54 16.18 -4.65 11.03
CA GLU A 54 15.63 -4.24 12.34
C GLU A 54 16.48 -4.76 13.52
N ILE A 55 17.08 -5.96 13.41
CA ILE A 55 18.04 -6.47 14.40
C ILE A 55 19.28 -5.56 14.47
N SER A 56 19.84 -5.16 13.33
CA SER A 56 21.02 -4.27 13.28
C SER A 56 20.77 -2.93 13.97
N ARG A 57 19.51 -2.54 14.11
CA ARG A 57 19.07 -1.32 14.78
C ARG A 57 18.54 -1.56 16.22
N TRP A 58 18.71 -2.75 16.75
CA TRP A 58 18.27 -3.12 18.11
C TRP A 58 16.74 -3.03 18.32
N ALA A 59 15.96 -3.08 17.24
CA ALA A 59 14.50 -3.01 17.32
C ALA A 59 13.87 -4.36 17.67
N ILE A 60 14.48 -5.46 17.23
CA ILE A 60 14.09 -6.84 17.55
C ILE A 60 15.33 -7.69 17.80
N THR A 61 15.14 -8.87 18.42
CA THR A 61 16.21 -9.84 18.65
C THR A 61 16.19 -10.97 17.61
N GLU A 62 17.29 -11.74 17.52
CA GLU A 62 17.34 -12.98 16.73
C GLU A 62 16.26 -14.00 17.14
N GLY A 63 15.91 -14.03 18.41
CA GLY A 63 14.83 -14.86 18.93
C GLY A 63 13.47 -14.43 18.40
N ASP A 64 13.23 -13.12 18.38
CA ASP A 64 12.00 -12.54 17.80
C ASP A 64 11.91 -12.84 16.31
N LYS A 65 12.98 -12.60 15.53
CA LYS A 65 13.01 -12.93 14.10
C LYS A 65 12.62 -14.39 13.84
N ARG A 66 13.22 -15.35 14.56
CA ARG A 66 12.89 -16.77 14.41
C ARG A 66 11.41 -17.06 14.72
N SER A 67 10.85 -16.40 15.73
CA SER A 67 9.43 -16.55 16.11
C SER A 67 8.49 -15.96 15.04
N LEU A 68 8.84 -14.80 14.47
CA LEU A 68 8.07 -14.13 13.42
C LEU A 68 8.08 -14.95 12.13
N LEU A 69 9.24 -15.45 11.70
CA LEU A 69 9.37 -16.25 10.48
C LEU A 69 8.58 -17.57 10.55
N LYS A 70 8.40 -18.16 11.73
CA LYS A 70 7.53 -19.35 11.90
C LYS A 70 6.06 -19.11 11.60
N LYS A 71 5.61 -17.86 11.64
CA LYS A 71 4.23 -17.44 11.33
C LYS A 71 4.02 -17.06 9.86
N LEU A 72 5.09 -17.11 9.05
CA LEU A 72 5.06 -16.82 7.62
C LEU A 72 5.15 -18.12 6.83
N ALA A 73 4.23 -18.29 5.89
CA ALA A 73 4.29 -19.29 4.85
C ALA A 73 4.09 -18.62 3.48
N ALA A 74 4.55 -19.27 2.42
CA ALA A 74 4.36 -18.78 1.06
C ALA A 74 3.84 -19.90 0.16
N THR A 75 2.99 -19.53 -0.81
CA THR A 75 2.42 -20.44 -1.80
C THR A 75 2.33 -19.76 -3.17
N ALA A 76 2.24 -20.57 -4.21
CA ALA A 76 1.83 -20.11 -5.54
C ALA A 76 0.43 -20.63 -5.93
N ASP A 77 -0.22 -21.35 -5.05
CA ASP A 77 -1.58 -21.84 -5.27
C ASP A 77 -2.61 -20.92 -4.63
N LEU A 78 -3.40 -20.25 -5.48
CA LEU A 78 -4.48 -19.36 -5.06
C LEU A 78 -5.54 -20.10 -4.20
N ALA A 79 -5.73 -21.41 -4.44
CA ALA A 79 -6.73 -22.21 -3.70
C ALA A 79 -6.39 -22.34 -2.22
N GLU A 80 -5.13 -22.26 -1.82
CA GLU A 80 -4.74 -22.30 -0.41
C GLU A 80 -5.27 -21.11 0.39
N LEU A 81 -5.61 -19.98 -0.28
CA LEU A 81 -6.25 -18.84 0.37
C LEU A 81 -7.68 -19.12 0.84
N ALA A 82 -8.29 -20.24 0.43
CA ALA A 82 -9.56 -20.68 1.00
C ALA A 82 -9.46 -21.03 2.49
N GLY A 83 -8.27 -21.39 2.96
CA GLY A 83 -8.00 -21.79 4.35
C GLY A 83 -7.64 -20.67 5.32
N VAL A 84 -7.70 -19.38 4.90
CA VAL A 84 -7.39 -18.23 5.77
C VAL A 84 -8.66 -17.54 6.27
N ASP A 85 -8.57 -16.68 7.28
CA ASP A 85 -9.72 -15.95 7.84
C ASP A 85 -10.03 -14.66 7.10
N LEU A 86 -9.02 -14.03 6.51
CA LEU A 86 -9.08 -12.76 5.80
C LEU A 86 -8.11 -12.80 4.62
N VAL A 87 -8.50 -12.24 3.47
CA VAL A 87 -7.58 -12.07 2.32
C VAL A 87 -7.34 -10.60 2.08
N ILE A 88 -6.06 -10.19 2.02
CA ILE A 88 -5.63 -8.84 1.66
C ILE A 88 -4.94 -8.91 0.30
N GLU A 89 -5.44 -8.17 -0.67
CA GLU A 89 -4.85 -8.05 -1.99
C GLU A 89 -3.90 -6.84 -2.04
N ALA A 90 -2.68 -7.07 -2.51
CA ALA A 90 -1.61 -6.09 -2.67
C ALA A 90 -0.83 -6.29 -4.00
N VAL A 91 -1.53 -6.73 -5.06
CA VAL A 91 -0.96 -6.86 -6.42
C VAL A 91 -0.83 -5.48 -7.10
N PRO A 92 -0.13 -5.36 -8.25
CA PRO A 92 -0.03 -4.09 -8.97
C PRO A 92 -1.37 -3.40 -9.20
N GLU A 93 -1.35 -2.05 -9.27
CA GLU A 93 -2.53 -1.20 -9.38
C GLU A 93 -3.13 -1.29 -10.80
N ASP A 94 -3.72 -2.43 -11.12
CA ASP A 94 -4.42 -2.73 -12.36
C ASP A 94 -5.82 -3.25 -12.05
N PHE A 95 -6.84 -2.51 -12.49
CA PHE A 95 -8.25 -2.83 -12.20
C PHE A 95 -8.65 -4.20 -12.75
N LYS A 96 -8.25 -4.53 -13.98
CA LYS A 96 -8.62 -5.80 -14.63
C LYS A 96 -7.98 -7.00 -13.91
N LEU A 97 -6.71 -6.85 -13.52
CA LEU A 97 -6.01 -7.88 -12.75
C LEU A 97 -6.71 -8.13 -11.42
N LYS A 98 -6.97 -7.06 -10.64
CA LYS A 98 -7.63 -7.18 -9.32
C LYS A 98 -9.01 -7.80 -9.44
N VAL A 99 -9.84 -7.35 -10.37
CA VAL A 99 -11.17 -7.91 -10.65
C VAL A 99 -11.11 -9.41 -10.99
N SER A 100 -10.18 -9.81 -11.87
CA SER A 100 -10.01 -11.22 -12.23
C SER A 100 -9.63 -12.09 -11.03
N LEU A 101 -8.70 -11.59 -10.19
CA LEU A 101 -8.25 -12.31 -8.99
C LEU A 101 -9.36 -12.42 -7.92
N PHE A 102 -10.12 -11.36 -7.70
CA PHE A 102 -11.26 -11.40 -6.77
C PHE A 102 -12.38 -12.32 -7.26
N GLY A 103 -12.63 -12.39 -8.58
CA GLY A 103 -13.56 -13.36 -9.15
C GLY A 103 -13.14 -14.81 -8.88
N GLN A 104 -11.84 -15.13 -9.05
CA GLN A 104 -11.30 -16.45 -8.72
C GLN A 104 -11.39 -16.74 -7.22
N LEU A 105 -10.97 -15.80 -6.36
CA LEU A 105 -11.04 -15.94 -4.91
C LEU A 105 -12.48 -16.15 -4.42
N SER A 106 -13.45 -15.44 -5.00
CA SER A 106 -14.87 -15.58 -4.66
C SER A 106 -15.42 -16.97 -4.95
N ALA A 107 -14.88 -17.65 -5.98
CA ALA A 107 -15.25 -19.02 -6.32
C ALA A 107 -14.55 -20.08 -5.42
N LEU A 108 -13.38 -19.78 -4.92
CA LEU A 108 -12.54 -20.70 -4.14
C LEU A 108 -12.81 -20.61 -2.62
N CYS A 109 -13.11 -19.42 -2.14
CA CYS A 109 -13.24 -19.16 -0.70
C CYS A 109 -14.68 -19.36 -0.20
N PRO A 110 -14.86 -19.69 1.09
CA PRO A 110 -16.18 -19.71 1.74
C PRO A 110 -16.91 -18.36 1.58
N ALA A 111 -18.25 -18.42 1.52
CA ALA A 111 -19.11 -17.26 1.29
C ALA A 111 -18.99 -16.16 2.37
N ASP A 112 -18.57 -16.50 3.56
CA ASP A 112 -18.36 -15.56 4.68
C ASP A 112 -16.98 -14.93 4.69
N ARG A 113 -16.10 -15.24 3.72
CA ARG A 113 -14.77 -14.69 3.62
C ARG A 113 -14.81 -13.17 3.42
N VAL A 114 -13.99 -12.46 4.19
CA VAL A 114 -13.76 -11.02 4.01
C VAL A 114 -12.58 -10.82 3.06
N PHE A 115 -12.79 -9.97 2.07
CA PHE A 115 -11.77 -9.55 1.12
C PHE A 115 -11.42 -8.08 1.31
N VAL A 116 -10.13 -7.81 1.34
CA VAL A 116 -9.55 -6.47 1.49
C VAL A 116 -8.70 -6.17 0.26
N THR A 117 -8.82 -4.99 -0.31
CA THR A 117 -7.91 -4.49 -1.35
C THR A 117 -7.05 -3.34 -0.82
N ASN A 118 -5.75 -3.40 -1.09
CA ASN A 118 -4.81 -2.31 -0.77
C ASN A 118 -4.62 -1.38 -1.98
N THR A 119 -5.72 -0.94 -2.58
CA THR A 119 -5.67 0.04 -3.68
C THR A 119 -5.54 1.47 -3.14
N SER A 120 -4.84 2.32 -3.90
CA SER A 120 -4.72 3.75 -3.60
C SER A 120 -5.74 4.61 -4.35
N THR A 121 -6.29 4.12 -5.47
CA THR A 121 -7.04 4.97 -6.39
C THR A 121 -8.24 4.29 -7.05
N LEU A 122 -8.29 2.94 -7.06
CA LEU A 122 -9.33 2.19 -7.78
C LEU A 122 -10.64 2.08 -6.97
N SER A 123 -11.76 1.92 -7.68
CA SER A 123 -13.09 1.84 -7.07
C SER A 123 -13.31 0.51 -6.35
N ILE A 124 -13.52 0.60 -5.03
CA ILE A 124 -13.88 -0.52 -4.15
C ILE A 124 -15.23 -1.11 -4.58
N THR A 125 -16.20 -0.23 -4.86
CA THR A 125 -17.56 -0.63 -5.26
C THR A 125 -17.56 -1.45 -6.56
N LYS A 126 -16.82 -0.98 -7.58
CA LYS A 126 -16.74 -1.71 -8.87
C LYS A 126 -16.03 -3.06 -8.74
N MET A 127 -14.99 -3.14 -7.89
CA MET A 127 -14.32 -4.43 -7.63
C MET A 127 -15.23 -5.40 -6.88
N ALA A 128 -16.02 -4.91 -5.92
CA ALA A 128 -16.97 -5.70 -5.15
C ALA A 128 -18.05 -6.36 -6.03
N GLU A 129 -18.38 -5.79 -7.19
CA GLU A 129 -19.38 -6.35 -8.12
C GLU A 129 -19.01 -7.72 -8.67
N GLN A 130 -17.74 -8.11 -8.62
CA GLN A 130 -17.25 -9.42 -9.07
C GLN A 130 -17.35 -10.50 -7.99
N LEU A 131 -17.73 -10.14 -6.78
CA LEU A 131 -17.84 -11.05 -5.65
C LEU A 131 -19.27 -11.54 -5.47
N SER A 132 -19.43 -12.80 -5.05
CA SER A 132 -20.73 -13.37 -4.70
C SER A 132 -21.37 -12.66 -3.49
N ASN A 133 -20.51 -12.17 -2.57
CA ASN A 133 -20.92 -11.44 -1.36
C ASN A 133 -20.20 -10.08 -1.29
N PRO A 134 -20.64 -9.09 -2.10
CA PRO A 134 -19.99 -7.79 -2.19
C PRO A 134 -19.98 -7.00 -0.87
N GLU A 135 -20.88 -7.34 0.07
CA GLU A 135 -20.91 -6.75 1.41
C GLU A 135 -19.73 -7.17 2.29
N ARG A 136 -18.97 -8.21 1.87
CA ARG A 136 -17.76 -8.69 2.51
C ARG A 136 -16.48 -8.09 1.95
N PHE A 137 -16.58 -7.03 1.16
CA PHE A 137 -15.46 -6.36 0.52
C PHE A 137 -15.24 -4.96 1.09
N VAL A 138 -13.97 -4.61 1.36
CA VAL A 138 -13.58 -3.32 1.92
C VAL A 138 -12.19 -2.92 1.43
N GLY A 139 -11.92 -1.63 1.31
CA GLY A 139 -10.58 -1.11 1.03
C GLY A 139 -9.80 -0.83 2.30
N VAL A 140 -8.51 -1.14 2.31
CA VAL A 140 -7.57 -0.74 3.36
C VAL A 140 -6.31 -0.20 2.70
N HIS A 141 -6.17 1.09 2.68
CA HIS A 141 -4.99 1.74 2.12
C HIS A 141 -3.92 1.89 3.20
N PHE A 142 -2.94 1.00 3.17
CA PHE A 142 -1.74 1.08 4.00
C PHE A 142 -0.75 2.07 3.39
N LEU A 143 -0.07 2.82 4.25
CA LEU A 143 0.98 3.75 3.83
C LEU A 143 2.37 3.14 4.05
N HIS A 144 3.29 3.39 3.14
CA HIS A 144 4.67 2.92 3.24
C HIS A 144 5.55 3.84 4.11
N PRO A 145 6.42 3.30 4.96
CA PRO A 145 6.65 1.90 5.33
C PRO A 145 5.58 1.34 6.26
N VAL A 146 4.96 0.21 5.88
CA VAL A 146 3.79 -0.33 6.59
C VAL A 146 4.06 -0.60 8.07
N THR A 147 5.23 -1.12 8.41
CA THR A 147 5.60 -1.43 9.80
C THR A 147 5.75 -0.19 10.69
N LYS A 148 6.08 0.97 10.10
CA LYS A 148 6.34 2.23 10.85
C LYS A 148 5.13 3.16 10.89
N VAL A 149 4.40 3.27 9.77
CA VAL A 149 3.25 4.17 9.68
C VAL A 149 2.06 3.55 10.39
N LYS A 150 1.57 4.23 11.43
CA LYS A 150 0.39 3.79 12.19
C LYS A 150 -0.92 4.03 11.47
N LEU A 151 -1.00 5.10 10.66
CA LEU A 151 -2.21 5.45 9.92
C LEU A 151 -2.54 4.40 8.87
N VAL A 152 -3.81 4.02 8.79
CA VAL A 152 -4.40 3.33 7.65
C VAL A 152 -5.74 3.97 7.31
N GLU A 153 -6.04 4.09 6.03
CA GLU A 153 -7.35 4.52 5.57
C GLU A 153 -8.21 3.27 5.36
N LEU A 154 -9.33 3.18 6.05
CA LEU A 154 -10.30 2.10 5.91
C LEU A 154 -11.46 2.60 5.05
N ILE A 155 -11.53 2.13 3.82
CA ILE A 155 -12.39 2.67 2.78
C ILE A 155 -13.65 1.82 2.64
N ARG A 156 -14.78 2.44 2.90
CA ARG A 156 -16.10 1.84 2.73
C ARG A 156 -16.60 2.04 1.31
N GLY A 157 -16.73 0.94 0.54
CA GLY A 157 -17.47 0.94 -0.72
C GLY A 157 -18.99 0.97 -0.48
N LEU A 158 -19.78 1.24 -1.52
CA LEU A 158 -21.25 1.36 -1.40
C LEU A 158 -21.95 0.10 -0.87
N LYS A 159 -21.36 -1.07 -1.10
CA LYS A 159 -21.92 -2.36 -0.68
C LYS A 159 -21.31 -2.92 0.60
N THR A 160 -20.22 -2.33 1.10
CA THR A 160 -19.53 -2.80 2.31
C THR A 160 -20.48 -2.78 3.52
N SER A 161 -20.71 -3.94 4.15
CA SER A 161 -21.56 -4.02 5.33
C SER A 161 -20.89 -3.41 6.56
N GLU A 162 -21.70 -2.94 7.51
CA GLU A 162 -21.23 -2.46 8.80
C GLU A 162 -20.47 -3.55 9.58
N ALA A 163 -20.90 -4.82 9.46
CA ALA A 163 -20.22 -5.93 10.10
C ALA A 163 -18.81 -6.14 9.57
N THR A 164 -18.64 -6.12 8.24
CA THR A 164 -17.34 -6.23 7.57
C THR A 164 -16.42 -5.06 7.95
N TYR A 165 -16.95 -3.84 7.90
CA TYR A 165 -16.21 -2.64 8.29
C TYR A 165 -15.69 -2.75 9.74
N ARG A 166 -16.56 -3.09 10.69
CA ARG A 166 -16.16 -3.23 12.11
C ARG A 166 -15.14 -4.36 12.32
N GLN A 167 -15.33 -5.51 11.67
CA GLN A 167 -14.41 -6.63 11.77
C GLN A 167 -12.99 -6.25 11.31
N VAL A 168 -12.88 -5.59 10.15
CA VAL A 168 -11.58 -5.16 9.61
C VAL A 168 -11.00 -4.01 10.45
N ARG A 169 -11.83 -3.08 10.91
CA ARG A 169 -11.39 -2.00 11.81
C ARG A 169 -10.77 -2.53 13.10
N GLU A 170 -11.44 -3.47 13.75
CA GLU A 170 -10.94 -4.11 14.97
C GLU A 170 -9.63 -4.87 14.69
N PHE A 171 -9.56 -5.62 13.61
CA PHE A 171 -8.34 -6.29 13.19
C PHE A 171 -7.19 -5.29 12.99
N LEU A 172 -7.39 -4.18 12.29
CA LEU A 172 -6.34 -3.17 12.10
C LEU A 172 -5.86 -2.57 13.43
N ILE A 173 -6.76 -2.39 14.41
CA ILE A 173 -6.39 -1.92 15.75
C ILE A 173 -5.50 -2.96 16.45
N THR A 174 -5.78 -4.27 16.33
CA THR A 174 -4.90 -5.31 16.90
C THR A 174 -3.50 -5.32 16.28
N LEU A 175 -3.35 -4.82 15.05
CA LEU A 175 -2.04 -4.62 14.40
C LEU A 175 -1.32 -3.34 14.89
N GLY A 176 -1.86 -2.62 15.88
CA GLY A 176 -1.32 -1.34 16.35
C GLY A 176 -1.53 -0.19 15.38
N LYS A 177 -2.46 -0.34 14.41
CA LYS A 177 -2.80 0.71 13.46
C LYS A 177 -3.89 1.63 14.00
N THR A 178 -3.94 2.83 13.41
CA THR A 178 -4.99 3.82 13.64
C THR A 178 -5.83 3.95 12.38
N PRO A 179 -6.92 3.18 12.25
CA PRO A 179 -7.77 3.26 11.08
C PRO A 179 -8.65 4.52 11.13
N ILE A 180 -8.61 5.31 10.06
CA ILE A 180 -9.58 6.38 9.82
C ILE A 180 -10.64 5.90 8.84
N GLU A 181 -11.90 6.28 9.07
CA GLU A 181 -13.00 5.97 8.16
C GLU A 181 -12.94 6.88 6.95
N VAL A 182 -12.99 6.28 5.77
CA VAL A 182 -12.99 6.98 4.48
C VAL A 182 -14.14 6.45 3.63
N HIS A 183 -14.97 7.34 3.10
CA HIS A 183 -15.91 6.98 2.06
C HIS A 183 -15.20 6.95 0.71
N GLU A 184 -15.59 6.00 -0.13
CA GLU A 184 -14.97 5.81 -1.43
C GLU A 184 -15.02 7.08 -2.28
N TYR A 185 -13.84 7.57 -2.62
CA TYR A 185 -13.65 8.68 -3.55
C TYR A 185 -12.23 8.60 -4.12
N PRO A 186 -11.98 8.96 -5.40
CA PRO A 186 -10.65 8.86 -5.99
C PRO A 186 -9.55 9.55 -5.18
N GLY A 187 -8.52 8.78 -4.81
CA GLY A 187 -7.35 9.25 -4.04
C GLY A 187 -7.57 9.37 -2.54
N TYR A 188 -8.75 8.99 -2.02
CA TYR A 188 -9.08 8.96 -0.59
C TYR A 188 -8.74 10.28 0.12
N VAL A 189 -8.12 10.26 1.29
CA VAL A 189 -7.69 11.47 2.01
C VAL A 189 -6.23 11.78 1.74
N THR A 190 -5.34 10.83 2.03
CA THR A 190 -3.89 11.09 2.04
C THR A 190 -3.35 11.35 0.63
N THR A 191 -3.64 10.48 -0.33
CA THR A 191 -3.19 10.62 -1.72
C THR A 191 -3.75 11.89 -2.37
N ARG A 192 -5.02 12.20 -2.09
CA ARG A 192 -5.71 13.39 -2.62
C ARG A 192 -5.12 14.70 -2.14
N ILE A 193 -4.55 14.74 -0.93
CA ILE A 193 -3.91 15.93 -0.36
C ILE A 193 -2.44 16.00 -0.75
N ILE A 194 -1.72 14.88 -0.65
CA ILE A 194 -0.27 14.87 -0.83
C ILE A 194 0.16 15.12 -2.29
N LEU A 195 -0.59 14.56 -3.26
CA LEU A 195 -0.20 14.71 -4.67
C LEU A 195 -0.25 16.14 -5.19
N PRO A 196 -1.29 16.96 -4.94
CA PRO A 196 -1.27 18.37 -5.29
C PRO A 196 -0.16 19.16 -4.61
N MET A 197 0.16 18.86 -3.33
CA MET A 197 1.26 19.50 -2.62
C MET A 197 2.61 19.18 -3.27
N ILE A 198 2.85 17.90 -3.61
CA ILE A 198 4.06 17.48 -4.34
C ILE A 198 4.11 18.13 -5.71
N ASN A 199 2.98 18.18 -6.43
CA ASN A 199 2.90 18.78 -7.76
C ASN A 199 3.23 20.28 -7.72
N GLU A 200 2.69 21.01 -6.73
CA GLU A 200 2.99 22.42 -6.51
C GLU A 200 4.46 22.65 -6.18
N ALA A 201 5.06 21.82 -5.32
CA ALA A 201 6.48 21.87 -5.05
C ALA A 201 7.35 21.69 -6.33
N MET A 202 6.90 20.81 -7.24
CA MET A 202 7.54 20.64 -8.55
C MET A 202 7.36 21.87 -9.45
N GLN A 203 6.21 22.57 -9.38
CA GLN A 203 5.96 23.81 -10.13
C GLN A 203 6.88 24.93 -9.65
N VAL A 204 7.04 25.10 -8.34
CA VAL A 204 7.97 26.08 -7.74
C VAL A 204 9.38 25.92 -8.28
N VAL A 205 9.86 24.66 -8.41
CA VAL A 205 11.18 24.38 -9.01
C VAL A 205 11.18 24.65 -10.52
N LEU A 206 10.14 24.24 -11.24
CA LEU A 206 10.03 24.44 -12.70
C LEU A 206 10.03 25.92 -13.08
N GLU A 207 9.37 26.75 -12.28
CA GLU A 207 9.27 28.21 -12.47
C GLU A 207 10.53 28.97 -12.03
N GLY A 208 11.52 28.27 -11.45
CA GLY A 208 12.77 28.85 -10.98
C GLY A 208 12.63 29.73 -9.74
N VAL A 209 11.55 29.56 -8.97
CA VAL A 209 11.33 30.32 -7.73
C VAL A 209 12.34 29.91 -6.65
N ALA A 210 12.62 28.61 -6.54
CA ALA A 210 13.61 28.07 -5.60
C ALA A 210 14.22 26.76 -6.13
N SER A 211 15.36 26.37 -5.57
CA SER A 211 15.96 25.05 -5.81
C SER A 211 15.15 23.93 -5.16
N ALA A 212 15.37 22.68 -5.58
CA ALA A 212 14.69 21.53 -4.95
C ALA A 212 15.06 21.42 -3.46
N GLU A 213 16.31 21.70 -3.12
CA GLU A 213 16.83 21.70 -1.76
C GLU A 213 16.15 22.77 -0.89
N ASP A 214 15.97 23.98 -1.44
CA ASP A 214 15.34 25.09 -0.71
C ASP A 214 13.83 24.86 -0.52
N VAL A 215 13.13 24.30 -1.52
CA VAL A 215 11.71 23.90 -1.40
C VAL A 215 11.53 22.90 -0.27
N ASP A 216 12.33 21.83 -0.25
CA ASP A 216 12.24 20.82 0.80
C ASP A 216 12.66 21.38 2.18
N THR A 217 13.66 22.24 2.22
CA THR A 217 14.10 22.92 3.46
C THR A 217 12.97 23.82 4.00
N ALA A 218 12.33 24.60 3.15
CA ALA A 218 11.22 25.48 3.54
C ALA A 218 10.06 24.70 4.14
N MET A 219 9.70 23.56 3.54
CA MET A 219 8.59 22.72 4.04
C MET A 219 8.96 21.97 5.32
N LYS A 220 10.22 21.52 5.46
CA LYS A 220 10.71 20.89 6.68
C LYS A 220 10.76 21.85 7.85
N LEU A 221 11.35 23.02 7.68
CA LEU A 221 11.55 23.98 8.77
C LEU A 221 10.31 24.86 9.02
N GLY A 222 9.61 25.26 7.96
CA GLY A 222 8.45 26.14 8.07
C GLY A 222 7.17 25.43 8.53
N TYR A 223 7.01 24.15 8.16
CA TYR A 223 5.80 23.37 8.42
C TYR A 223 6.03 22.07 9.20
N ASN A 224 7.24 21.90 9.73
CA ASN A 224 7.64 20.73 10.54
C ASN A 224 7.40 19.37 9.84
N MET A 225 7.61 19.33 8.52
CA MET A 225 7.60 18.07 7.79
C MET A 225 8.88 17.29 8.08
N GLU A 226 8.77 16.02 8.42
CA GLU A 226 9.94 15.14 8.61
C GLU A 226 10.75 15.01 7.31
N VAL A 227 10.05 14.93 6.18
CA VAL A 227 10.60 14.82 4.82
C VAL A 227 9.97 15.87 3.95
N GLY A 228 10.76 16.61 3.18
CA GLY A 228 10.23 17.59 2.25
C GLY A 228 9.46 16.93 1.09
N PRO A 229 8.60 17.68 0.39
CA PRO A 229 7.68 17.14 -0.60
C PRO A 229 8.38 16.48 -1.80
N LEU A 230 9.53 16.97 -2.23
CA LEU A 230 10.27 16.42 -3.37
C LEU A 230 11.04 15.14 -2.99
N ALA A 231 11.68 15.11 -1.81
CA ALA A 231 12.27 13.89 -1.28
C ALA A 231 11.20 12.84 -0.95
N LEU A 232 10.01 13.25 -0.54
CA LEU A 232 8.88 12.33 -0.36
C LEU A 232 8.45 11.73 -1.72
N ALA A 233 8.36 12.53 -2.77
CA ALA A 233 8.06 12.05 -4.12
C ALA A 233 9.11 11.03 -4.61
N ASP A 234 10.39 11.30 -4.36
CA ASP A 234 11.49 10.39 -4.70
C ASP A 234 11.38 9.05 -3.93
N ARG A 235 10.96 9.07 -2.65
CA ARG A 235 10.71 7.86 -1.86
C ARG A 235 9.51 7.07 -2.35
N MET A 236 8.44 7.76 -2.80
CA MET A 236 7.24 7.13 -3.37
C MET A 236 7.51 6.50 -4.73
N GLY A 237 8.48 7.05 -5.47
CA GLY A 237 8.78 6.73 -6.85
C GLY A 237 8.04 7.65 -7.82
N LEU A 238 8.81 8.42 -8.61
CA LEU A 238 8.25 9.45 -9.48
C LEU A 238 7.32 8.90 -10.57
N ASP A 239 7.55 7.68 -11.03
CA ASP A 239 6.65 6.97 -11.96
C ASP A 239 5.31 6.61 -11.32
N GLU A 240 5.29 6.20 -10.04
CA GLU A 240 4.06 5.93 -9.31
C GLU A 240 3.29 7.22 -9.02
N VAL A 241 3.99 8.27 -8.56
CA VAL A 241 3.41 9.61 -8.39
C VAL A 241 2.76 10.09 -9.69
N MET A 242 3.43 9.92 -10.83
CA MET A 242 2.89 10.29 -12.14
C MET A 242 1.62 9.50 -12.48
N LYS A 243 1.63 8.17 -12.30
CA LYS A 243 0.46 7.30 -12.54
C LYS A 243 -0.74 7.70 -11.68
N TRP A 244 -0.52 7.94 -10.38
CA TRP A 244 -1.59 8.35 -9.48
C TRP A 244 -2.17 9.71 -9.86
N MET A 245 -1.33 10.68 -10.21
CA MET A 245 -1.78 11.98 -10.68
C MET A 245 -2.57 11.88 -11.98
N GLU A 246 -2.10 11.11 -12.96
CA GLU A 246 -2.81 10.88 -14.23
C GLU A 246 -4.16 10.18 -14.00
N HIS A 247 -4.22 9.24 -13.08
CA HIS A 247 -5.46 8.58 -12.69
C HIS A 247 -6.45 9.58 -12.06
N LEU A 248 -6.02 10.35 -11.05
CA LEU A 248 -6.88 11.36 -10.41
C LEU A 248 -7.31 12.46 -11.39
N PHE A 249 -6.43 12.88 -12.29
CA PHE A 249 -6.79 13.85 -13.32
C PHE A 249 -7.87 13.32 -14.27
N ARG A 250 -7.79 12.04 -14.64
CA ARG A 250 -8.80 11.37 -15.48
C ARG A 250 -10.14 11.22 -14.78
N GLU A 251 -10.13 10.81 -13.50
CA GLU A 251 -11.36 10.56 -12.73
C GLU A 251 -12.07 11.85 -12.29
N LEU A 252 -11.29 12.90 -11.95
CA LEU A 252 -11.84 14.13 -11.35
C LEU A 252 -11.90 15.31 -12.32
N GLY A 253 -11.14 15.30 -13.42
CA GLY A 253 -11.06 16.41 -14.40
C GLY A 253 -10.43 17.70 -13.87
N ASP A 254 -9.88 17.69 -12.64
CA ASP A 254 -9.35 18.88 -11.98
C ASP A 254 -7.87 19.09 -12.31
N LEU A 255 -7.52 20.27 -12.80
CA LEU A 255 -6.17 20.62 -13.27
C LEU A 255 -5.09 20.50 -12.19
N LYS A 256 -5.42 20.59 -10.90
CA LYS A 256 -4.46 20.40 -9.81
C LYS A 256 -3.80 19.02 -9.80
N TYR A 257 -4.43 18.02 -10.44
CA TYR A 257 -3.88 16.66 -10.59
C TYR A 257 -3.15 16.46 -11.91
N ARG A 258 -3.08 17.47 -12.78
CA ARG A 258 -2.28 17.38 -14.01
C ARG A 258 -0.80 17.32 -13.66
N PRO A 259 -0.07 16.24 -14.01
CA PRO A 259 1.35 16.13 -13.66
C PRO A 259 2.19 17.27 -14.19
N CYS A 260 3.01 17.86 -13.32
CA CYS A 260 3.97 18.90 -13.67
C CYS A 260 4.92 18.43 -14.80
N PRO A 261 5.29 19.27 -15.76
CA PRO A 261 6.21 18.91 -16.84
C PRO A 261 7.53 18.32 -16.34
N ILE A 262 8.10 18.83 -15.24
CA ILE A 262 9.35 18.32 -14.69
C ILE A 262 9.25 16.86 -14.23
N LEU A 263 8.08 16.45 -13.68
CA LEU A 263 7.82 15.05 -13.32
C LEU A 263 7.89 14.14 -14.56
N ARG A 264 7.21 14.54 -15.64
CA ARG A 264 7.24 13.79 -16.91
C ARG A 264 8.65 13.69 -17.49
N MET A 265 9.44 14.77 -17.40
CA MET A 265 10.83 14.79 -17.87
C MET A 265 11.69 13.82 -17.07
N LYS A 266 11.60 13.83 -15.73
CA LYS A 266 12.37 12.94 -14.86
C LYS A 266 12.01 11.48 -15.11
N VAL A 267 10.72 11.14 -15.19
CA VAL A 267 10.27 9.76 -15.45
C VAL A 267 10.77 9.27 -16.82
N ARG A 268 10.69 10.09 -17.87
CA ARG A 268 11.24 9.74 -19.20
C ARG A 268 12.75 9.54 -19.19
N ALA A 269 13.47 10.27 -18.34
CA ALA A 269 14.91 10.13 -18.16
C ALA A 269 15.33 8.91 -17.29
N GLY A 270 14.36 8.14 -16.77
CA GLY A 270 14.62 7.03 -15.85
C GLY A 270 15.02 7.47 -14.44
N HIS A 271 14.88 8.76 -14.11
CA HIS A 271 15.12 9.29 -12.78
C HIS A 271 13.85 9.08 -11.94
N LEU A 272 13.74 7.89 -11.33
CA LEU A 272 12.52 7.46 -10.64
C LEU A 272 12.54 7.64 -9.12
N GLY A 273 13.54 8.35 -8.60
CA GLY A 273 13.75 8.57 -7.17
C GLY A 273 14.68 7.53 -6.55
N VAL A 274 14.48 7.21 -5.27
CA VAL A 274 15.32 6.30 -4.48
C VAL A 274 15.57 4.96 -5.18
N LYS A 275 14.53 4.37 -5.77
CA LYS A 275 14.61 3.05 -6.44
C LYS A 275 15.54 3.00 -7.67
N SER A 276 15.86 4.14 -8.26
CA SER A 276 16.78 4.26 -9.40
C SER A 276 18.08 4.99 -9.03
N GLY A 277 18.30 5.31 -7.75
CA GLY A 277 19.44 6.07 -7.28
C GLY A 277 19.39 7.58 -7.60
N LYS A 278 18.37 8.01 -8.38
CA LYS A 278 18.26 9.41 -8.79
C LYS A 278 16.80 9.81 -9.02
N GLY A 279 16.44 11.01 -8.52
CA GLY A 279 15.14 11.64 -8.68
C GLY A 279 15.30 13.16 -8.72
N PHE A 280 14.66 13.88 -7.80
CA PHE A 280 14.99 15.27 -7.50
C PHE A 280 16.35 15.36 -6.83
N PHE A 281 16.68 14.35 -6.04
CA PHE A 281 17.96 14.20 -5.36
C PHE A 281 18.72 12.96 -5.85
N GLU A 282 19.99 12.83 -5.43
CA GLU A 282 20.81 11.64 -5.68
C GLU A 282 20.84 10.76 -4.42
N TYR A 283 20.77 9.46 -4.60
CA TYR A 283 20.72 8.46 -3.54
C TYR A 283 21.82 7.42 -3.77
N GLN A 284 22.50 7.05 -2.69
CA GLN A 284 23.53 6.00 -2.70
C GLN A 284 22.93 4.63 -2.38
#